data_7116a9458edc1fc94f88b636256ee306
#
_entry.id   7116a9458edc1fc94f88b636256ee306
#
_cell.length_a   1.000
_cell.length_b   1.000
_cell.length_c   1.000
_cell.angle_alpha   90.00
_cell.angle_beta   90.00
_cell.angle_gamma   90.00
#
_symmetry.space_group_name_H-M   'P 1'
#
loop_
_entity.id
_entity.type
_entity.pdbx_description
1 polymer ?
#
loop_
_entity_poly.entity_id
_entity_poly.type
_entity_poly.pdbx_seq_one_letter_code
_entity_poly.pdbx_strand_id
1 'polypeptide(L)'
;MTPTQYVQSLVGGGIVISNVTFTGTPAQIGTFNGTNSNVGFDAGVVMAAGPINGLIGGPGVADNGQPGSGIADNDLLAVAQSVNPGIFTTSDAAILEFDFVPSSNVAAFNFVFSSDEYLQWVNSTFNDVFAFFVSGPGITGPYNAPAAFPGGAQNVAVV
;
A
#
# COMPACT_ATOMS: atom_id res chain seq x y z
N MET A 1 -8.79 11.61 9.92
CA MET A 1 -8.40 10.50 10.84
C MET A 1 -6.90 10.57 11.08
N THR A 2 -6.41 10.02 12.20
CA THR A 2 -4.97 9.83 12.44
C THR A 2 -4.49 8.53 11.80
N PRO A 3 -3.18 8.35 11.54
CA PRO A 3 -2.65 7.07 11.06
C PRO A 3 -3.08 5.87 11.91
N THR A 4 -3.05 6.02 13.24
CA THR A 4 -3.52 4.99 14.17
C THR A 4 -4.98 4.62 13.96
N GLN A 5 -5.85 5.58 13.68
CA GLN A 5 -7.27 5.32 13.42
C GLN A 5 -7.48 4.55 12.10
N TYR A 6 -6.66 4.81 11.08
CA TYR A 6 -6.67 4.02 9.85
C TYR A 6 -6.28 2.57 10.11
N VAL A 7 -5.17 2.33 10.82
CA VAL A 7 -4.77 0.97 11.16
C VAL A 7 -5.82 0.26 12.02
N GLN A 8 -6.40 0.94 13.01
CA GLN A 8 -7.48 0.38 13.83
C GLN A 8 -8.71 -0.04 13.00
N SER A 9 -8.99 0.65 11.90
CA SER A 9 -10.09 0.25 10.99
C SER A 9 -9.73 -0.92 10.07
N LEU A 10 -8.43 -1.21 9.88
CA LEU A 10 -7.95 -2.36 9.09
C LEU A 10 -7.87 -3.64 9.91
N VAL A 11 -7.40 -3.53 11.16
CA VAL A 11 -7.15 -4.71 11.98
C VAL A 11 -8.41 -5.14 12.72
N GLY A 12 -8.65 -6.43 12.75
CA GLY A 12 -9.75 -7.01 13.54
C GLY A 12 -9.48 -6.95 15.05
N GLY A 13 -10.50 -7.28 15.83
CA GLY A 13 -10.36 -7.40 17.28
C GLY A 13 -9.30 -8.44 17.67
N GLY A 14 -8.52 -8.13 18.72
CA GLY A 14 -7.49 -9.04 19.25
C GLY A 14 -6.09 -8.82 18.68
N ILE A 15 -5.91 -7.83 17.82
CA ILE A 15 -4.57 -7.41 17.36
C ILE A 15 -4.16 -6.16 18.15
N VAL A 16 -3.00 -6.22 18.79
CA VAL A 16 -2.39 -5.06 19.44
C VAL A 16 -1.50 -4.36 18.42
N ILE A 17 -1.69 -3.06 18.24
CA ILE A 17 -0.91 -2.23 17.31
C ILE A 17 -0.08 -1.19 18.08
N SER A 18 1.09 -0.85 17.54
CA SER A 18 1.97 0.22 18.04
C SER A 18 2.80 0.82 16.91
N ASN A 19 3.52 1.90 17.21
CA ASN A 19 4.46 2.56 16.31
C ASN A 19 3.87 2.89 14.91
N VAL A 20 2.61 3.34 14.88
CA VAL A 20 1.92 3.63 13.63
C VAL A 20 2.44 4.93 13.02
N THR A 21 2.91 4.86 11.80
CA THR A 21 3.34 6.02 11.00
C THR A 21 2.68 6.01 9.63
N PHE A 22 2.56 7.19 9.04
CA PHE A 22 2.16 7.36 7.65
C PHE A 22 3.12 8.35 6.98
N THR A 23 3.73 7.92 5.89
CA THR A 23 4.58 8.72 5.03
C THR A 23 3.86 8.97 3.71
N GLY A 24 3.59 10.23 3.41
CA GLY A 24 2.78 10.68 2.29
C GLY A 24 2.04 11.96 2.63
N THR A 25 1.15 12.41 1.77
CA THR A 25 0.26 13.55 2.05
C THR A 25 -1.07 13.06 2.66
N PRO A 26 -1.73 13.88 3.48
CA PRO A 26 -3.05 13.51 4.03
C PRO A 26 -4.11 13.23 2.95
N ALA A 27 -3.90 13.71 1.73
CA ALA A 27 -4.80 13.46 0.61
C ALA A 27 -4.65 12.06 0.00
N GLN A 28 -3.55 11.35 0.28
CA GLN A 28 -3.25 10.03 -0.27
C GLN A 28 -3.82 8.86 0.54
N ILE A 29 -4.45 9.12 1.69
CA ILE A 29 -5.02 8.07 2.55
C ILE A 29 -6.40 8.47 3.04
N GLY A 30 -7.30 7.49 3.13
CA GLY A 30 -8.64 7.67 3.66
C GLY A 30 -9.35 6.36 3.91
N THR A 31 -10.63 6.45 4.24
CA THR A 31 -11.53 5.30 4.30
C THR A 31 -12.53 5.35 3.16
N PHE A 32 -13.00 4.20 2.72
CA PHE A 32 -14.03 4.10 1.70
C PHE A 32 -15.24 3.31 2.20
N ASN A 33 -16.39 3.60 1.60
CA ASN A 33 -17.59 2.77 1.69
C ASN A 33 -17.82 2.15 0.30
N GLY A 34 -17.65 0.84 0.23
CA GLY A 34 -17.73 0.05 -0.99
C GLY A 34 -19.04 -0.71 -1.18
N THR A 35 -20.05 -0.51 -0.31
CA THR A 35 -21.31 -1.28 -0.29
C THR A 35 -22.04 -1.32 -1.64
N ASN A 36 -21.88 -0.29 -2.46
CA ASN A 36 -22.49 -0.19 -3.80
C ASN A 36 -21.42 -0.13 -4.92
N SER A 37 -20.25 -0.68 -4.68
CA SER A 37 -19.13 -0.71 -5.62
C SER A 37 -18.75 -2.13 -6.02
N ASN A 38 -17.91 -2.27 -7.03
CA ASN A 38 -17.33 -3.54 -7.46
C ASN A 38 -15.98 -3.85 -6.78
N VAL A 39 -15.62 -3.13 -5.73
CA VAL A 39 -14.34 -3.32 -5.01
C VAL A 39 -14.30 -4.66 -4.27
N GLY A 40 -15.46 -5.23 -3.93
CA GLY A 40 -15.55 -6.52 -3.24
C GLY A 40 -15.43 -6.43 -1.71
N PHE A 41 -15.33 -5.22 -1.17
CA PHE A 41 -15.33 -4.94 0.27
C PHE A 41 -16.32 -3.84 0.60
N ASP A 42 -17.06 -3.99 1.72
CA ASP A 42 -18.03 -2.99 2.16
C ASP A 42 -17.37 -1.74 2.73
N ALA A 43 -16.19 -1.87 3.31
CA ALA A 43 -15.42 -0.75 3.83
C ALA A 43 -13.94 -1.12 3.98
N GLY A 44 -13.09 -0.12 4.08
CA GLY A 44 -11.66 -0.30 4.31
C GLY A 44 -10.89 1.02 4.28
N VAL A 45 -9.58 0.88 4.25
CA VAL A 45 -8.66 2.00 4.02
C VAL A 45 -8.28 1.99 2.55
N VAL A 46 -8.28 3.17 1.95
CA VAL A 46 -7.77 3.41 0.60
C VAL A 46 -6.51 4.23 0.68
N MET A 47 -5.52 3.86 -0.10
CA MET A 47 -4.28 4.60 -0.31
C MET A 47 -4.03 4.73 -1.80
N ALA A 48 -3.44 5.84 -2.23
CA ALA A 48 -3.15 6.09 -3.64
C ALA A 48 -1.85 6.87 -3.81
N ALA A 49 -1.25 6.78 -4.98
CA ALA A 49 -0.13 7.62 -5.38
C ALA A 49 -0.52 9.10 -5.48
N GLY A 50 -1.77 9.38 -5.89
CA GLY A 50 -2.35 10.73 -5.90
C GLY A 50 -3.43 10.94 -4.82
N PRO A 51 -4.14 12.09 -4.86
CA PRO A 51 -5.24 12.35 -3.96
C PRO A 51 -6.39 11.36 -4.13
N ILE A 52 -6.84 10.73 -3.03
CA ILE A 52 -7.90 9.71 -3.05
C ILE A 52 -9.27 10.22 -3.50
N ASN A 53 -9.53 11.53 -3.43
CA ASN A 53 -10.78 12.09 -3.93
C ASN A 53 -10.93 11.99 -5.45
N GLY A 54 -9.84 11.81 -6.19
CA GLY A 54 -9.86 11.49 -7.62
C GLY A 54 -10.32 10.07 -7.94
N LEU A 55 -10.34 9.18 -6.93
CA LEU A 55 -10.85 7.80 -7.10
C LEU A 55 -12.37 7.70 -7.01
N ILE A 56 -13.07 8.81 -6.70
CA ILE A 56 -14.53 8.85 -6.62
C ILE A 56 -15.08 9.05 -8.02
N GLY A 57 -15.59 7.99 -8.63
CA GLY A 57 -16.17 8.04 -9.96
C GLY A 57 -16.41 6.66 -10.55
N GLY A 58 -17.06 6.64 -11.69
CA GLY A 58 -17.28 5.40 -12.44
C GLY A 58 -16.07 5.02 -13.31
N PRO A 59 -16.14 3.86 -13.99
CA PRO A 59 -15.13 3.45 -14.96
C PRO A 59 -14.88 4.56 -16.00
N GLY A 60 -13.61 4.87 -16.24
CA GLY A 60 -13.22 5.91 -17.19
C GLY A 60 -13.16 7.32 -16.62
N VAL A 61 -13.24 7.49 -15.30
CA VAL A 61 -12.74 8.70 -14.67
C VAL A 61 -11.23 8.63 -14.79
N ALA A 62 -10.74 9.48 -15.65
CA ALA A 62 -9.36 9.49 -16.09
C ALA A 62 -8.39 9.66 -14.94
N ASP A 63 -7.20 9.07 -15.18
CA ASP A 63 -5.93 9.57 -14.75
C ASP A 63 -6.07 10.75 -13.77
N ASN A 64 -5.91 10.47 -12.51
CA ASN A 64 -5.98 11.50 -11.50
C ASN A 64 -4.86 12.56 -11.70
N GLY A 65 -3.81 12.27 -12.48
CA GLY A 65 -2.76 13.17 -12.94
C GLY A 65 -2.24 14.19 -11.92
N GLN A 66 -2.71 14.11 -10.69
CA GLN A 66 -2.37 15.05 -9.64
C GLN A 66 -1.21 14.49 -8.82
N PRO A 67 -0.19 15.32 -8.57
CA PRO A 67 0.97 14.88 -7.82
C PRO A 67 0.57 14.47 -6.38
N GLY A 68 1.20 13.40 -5.91
CA GLY A 68 1.07 12.92 -4.54
C GLY A 68 2.11 13.54 -3.60
N SER A 69 2.93 12.70 -2.99
CA SER A 69 3.92 13.13 -1.99
C SER A 69 5.25 13.59 -2.57
N GLY A 70 5.57 13.21 -3.80
CA GLY A 70 6.90 13.36 -4.40
C GLY A 70 7.96 12.46 -3.77
N ILE A 71 7.58 11.52 -2.90
CA ILE A 71 8.49 10.66 -2.15
C ILE A 71 8.82 9.42 -2.99
N ALA A 72 10.10 9.11 -3.13
CA ALA A 72 10.58 7.84 -3.66
C ALA A 72 10.76 6.80 -2.55
N ASP A 73 10.55 5.52 -2.88
CA ASP A 73 10.76 4.41 -1.96
C ASP A 73 11.61 3.33 -2.64
N ASN A 74 12.70 2.93 -1.98
CA ASN A 74 13.67 1.99 -2.55
C ASN A 74 13.16 0.55 -2.55
N ASP A 75 12.31 0.16 -1.62
CA ASP A 75 11.75 -1.19 -1.57
C ASP A 75 10.67 -1.36 -2.64
N LEU A 76 9.83 -0.35 -2.85
CA LEU A 76 8.92 -0.32 -3.99
C LEU A 76 9.68 -0.29 -5.33
N LEU A 77 10.78 0.45 -5.41
CA LEU A 77 11.64 0.43 -6.59
C LEU A 77 12.19 -0.97 -6.86
N ALA A 78 12.66 -1.66 -5.83
CA ALA A 78 13.16 -3.03 -5.97
C ALA A 78 12.07 -4.00 -6.44
N VAL A 79 10.84 -3.86 -5.94
CA VAL A 79 9.69 -4.64 -6.42
C VAL A 79 9.43 -4.35 -7.90
N ALA A 80 9.34 -3.09 -8.29
CA ALA A 80 9.11 -2.69 -9.67
C ALA A 80 10.22 -3.21 -10.62
N GLN A 81 11.48 -3.10 -10.22
CA GLN A 81 12.63 -3.58 -10.97
C GLN A 81 12.68 -5.10 -11.10
N SER A 82 12.08 -5.84 -10.19
CA SER A 82 11.98 -7.30 -10.32
C SER A 82 11.17 -7.74 -11.53
N VAL A 83 10.26 -6.89 -12.00
CA VAL A 83 9.42 -7.11 -13.18
C VAL A 83 9.97 -6.36 -14.39
N ASN A 84 10.39 -5.10 -14.21
CA ASN A 84 10.93 -4.26 -15.27
C ASN A 84 12.22 -3.55 -14.78
N PRO A 85 13.40 -4.12 -15.09
CA PRO A 85 14.70 -3.52 -14.70
C PRO A 85 14.95 -2.12 -15.28
N GLY A 86 14.16 -1.68 -16.23
CA GLY A 86 14.26 -0.34 -16.82
C GLY A 86 13.64 0.77 -15.98
N ILE A 87 13.02 0.46 -14.85
CA ILE A 87 12.49 1.45 -13.92
C ILE A 87 13.64 1.97 -13.05
N PHE A 88 13.81 3.30 -12.98
CA PHE A 88 14.93 3.92 -12.29
C PHE A 88 14.52 4.64 -11.00
N THR A 89 13.25 4.92 -10.81
CA THR A 89 12.73 5.61 -9.63
C THR A 89 11.26 5.27 -9.42
N THR A 90 10.81 5.45 -8.18
CA THR A 90 9.40 5.57 -7.82
C THR A 90 9.12 7.02 -7.42
N SER A 91 7.88 7.43 -7.44
CA SER A 91 7.44 8.73 -6.92
C SER A 91 6.08 8.59 -6.25
N ASP A 92 5.73 9.60 -5.46
CA ASP A 92 4.41 9.71 -4.85
C ASP A 92 4.01 8.55 -3.92
N ALA A 93 5.01 7.92 -3.29
CA ALA A 93 4.77 6.83 -2.36
C ALA A 93 3.83 7.27 -1.21
N ALA A 94 2.88 6.38 -0.90
CA ALA A 94 2.01 6.43 0.26
C ALA A 94 2.30 5.20 1.11
N ILE A 95 2.88 5.37 2.30
CA ILE A 95 3.42 4.28 3.10
C ILE A 95 2.78 4.31 4.48
N LEU A 96 2.06 3.24 4.84
CA LEU A 96 1.46 3.05 6.16
C LEU A 96 2.20 1.93 6.87
N GLU A 97 2.87 2.24 7.97
CA GLU A 97 3.66 1.30 8.75
C GLU A 97 3.12 1.18 10.17
N PHE A 98 3.19 -0.01 10.71
CA PHE A 98 2.84 -0.26 12.11
C PHE A 98 3.41 -1.59 12.60
N ASP A 99 3.69 -1.65 13.90
CA ASP A 99 3.96 -2.92 14.57
C ASP A 99 2.64 -3.55 15.00
N PHE A 100 2.58 -4.87 14.96
CA PHE A 100 1.43 -5.60 15.46
C PHE A 100 1.81 -6.89 16.17
N VAL A 101 1.00 -7.26 17.14
CA VAL A 101 1.08 -8.55 17.81
C VAL A 101 -0.22 -9.31 17.51
N PRO A 102 -0.16 -10.37 16.68
CA PRO A 102 -1.36 -11.14 16.36
C PRO A 102 -1.78 -11.99 17.56
N SER A 103 -3.08 -12.25 17.68
CA SER A 103 -3.64 -13.14 18.71
C SER A 103 -3.63 -14.61 18.29
N SER A 104 -3.19 -14.92 17.09
CA SER A 104 -3.14 -16.28 16.51
C SER A 104 -1.88 -16.48 15.67
N ASN A 105 -1.67 -17.73 15.22
CA ASN A 105 -0.54 -18.09 14.36
C ASN A 105 -0.72 -17.66 12.89
N VAL A 106 -1.84 -17.07 12.56
CA VAL A 106 -2.15 -16.63 11.19
C VAL A 106 -2.61 -15.18 11.24
N ALA A 107 -1.98 -14.34 10.44
CA ALA A 107 -2.45 -13.01 10.09
C ALA A 107 -2.83 -13.03 8.60
N ALA A 108 -4.03 -12.59 8.28
CA ALA A 108 -4.51 -12.53 6.90
C ALA A 108 -4.95 -11.09 6.58
N PHE A 109 -4.60 -10.64 5.39
CA PHE A 109 -4.97 -9.35 4.87
C PHE A 109 -5.68 -9.54 3.53
N ASN A 110 -6.78 -8.82 3.34
CA ASN A 110 -7.45 -8.74 2.06
C ASN A 110 -7.15 -7.38 1.43
N PHE A 111 -6.82 -7.36 0.16
CA PHE A 111 -6.57 -6.12 -0.56
C PHE A 111 -7.09 -6.20 -1.99
N VAL A 112 -7.33 -5.03 -2.57
CA VAL A 112 -7.54 -4.82 -4.00
C VAL A 112 -6.51 -3.81 -4.46
N PHE A 113 -5.81 -4.13 -5.52
CA PHE A 113 -4.95 -3.21 -6.24
C PHE A 113 -5.64 -2.81 -7.56
N SER A 114 -5.66 -1.54 -7.85
CA SER A 114 -6.16 -1.02 -9.12
C SER A 114 -5.24 0.09 -9.62
N SER A 115 -5.13 0.20 -10.93
CA SER A 115 -4.43 1.27 -11.61
C SER A 115 -5.38 1.90 -12.65
N ASP A 116 -5.41 3.20 -12.72
CA ASP A 116 -6.10 3.96 -13.77
C ASP A 116 -5.29 3.98 -15.09
N GLU A 117 -4.03 3.59 -15.04
CA GLU A 117 -3.19 3.40 -16.22
C GLU A 117 -3.51 2.13 -17.04
N TYR A 118 -4.19 1.18 -16.45
CA TYR A 118 -4.65 -0.04 -17.10
C TYR A 118 -5.90 0.28 -17.97
N LEU A 119 -5.98 -0.08 -19.21
CA LEU A 119 -5.12 -0.84 -20.15
C LEU A 119 -4.18 0.06 -20.98
N GLN A 120 -4.32 1.36 -20.90
CA GLN A 120 -3.74 2.31 -21.86
C GLN A 120 -2.22 2.31 -21.84
N TRP A 121 -1.64 2.11 -20.66
CA TRP A 121 -0.21 2.23 -20.43
C TRP A 121 0.49 0.88 -20.17
N VAL A 122 -0.22 -0.24 -20.38
CA VAL A 122 0.39 -1.60 -20.25
C VAL A 122 1.63 -1.72 -21.16
N ASN A 123 2.71 -2.25 -20.61
CA ASN A 123 4.03 -2.35 -21.24
C ASN A 123 4.69 -0.99 -21.58
N SER A 124 4.27 0.08 -20.96
CA SER A 124 4.91 1.39 -21.06
C SER A 124 6.00 1.56 -19.98
N THR A 125 6.56 2.78 -19.90
CA THR A 125 7.47 3.18 -18.82
C THR A 125 6.73 3.67 -17.57
N PHE A 126 5.42 3.81 -17.65
CA PHE A 126 4.55 4.18 -16.53
C PHE A 126 4.02 2.88 -15.92
N ASN A 127 4.28 2.67 -14.64
CA ASN A 127 3.86 1.47 -13.93
C ASN A 127 3.58 1.84 -12.46
N ASP A 128 2.39 1.49 -12.01
CA ASP A 128 2.06 1.51 -10.60
C ASP A 128 2.65 0.28 -9.90
N VAL A 129 3.06 0.44 -8.66
CA VAL A 129 3.58 -0.64 -7.84
C VAL A 129 2.90 -0.64 -6.47
N PHE A 130 2.54 -1.82 -6.02
CA PHE A 130 2.05 -2.08 -4.69
C PHE A 130 2.87 -3.18 -4.01
N ALA A 131 3.12 -3.02 -2.73
CA ALA A 131 3.74 -4.05 -1.92
C ALA A 131 3.16 -4.06 -0.50
N PHE A 132 3.19 -5.23 0.12
CA PHE A 132 2.87 -5.42 1.51
C PHE A 132 4.07 -6.10 2.19
N PHE A 133 4.88 -5.30 2.88
CA PHE A 133 6.10 -5.79 3.51
C PHE A 133 5.83 -6.24 4.95
N VAL A 134 6.35 -7.41 5.30
CA VAL A 134 6.29 -7.95 6.66
C VAL A 134 7.70 -8.31 7.13
N SER A 135 8.06 -7.85 8.31
CA SER A 135 9.27 -8.24 9.03
C SER A 135 8.92 -8.74 10.43
N GLY A 136 9.76 -9.58 11.00
CA GLY A 136 9.51 -10.11 12.34
C GLY A 136 10.44 -11.27 12.68
N PRO A 137 10.31 -11.86 13.88
CA PRO A 137 11.12 -13.01 14.29
C PRO A 137 10.96 -14.17 13.30
N GLY A 138 12.09 -14.67 12.75
CA GLY A 138 12.10 -15.77 11.79
C GLY A 138 11.74 -15.39 10.34
N ILE A 139 11.40 -14.14 10.09
CA ILE A 139 11.20 -13.64 8.73
C ILE A 139 12.55 -13.15 8.18
N THR A 140 12.85 -13.53 6.95
CA THR A 140 14.04 -13.04 6.21
C THR A 140 13.61 -12.66 4.79
N GLY A 141 14.17 -11.59 4.27
CA GLY A 141 13.83 -11.14 2.92
C GLY A 141 14.75 -10.03 2.41
N PRO A 142 14.61 -9.66 1.15
CA PRO A 142 15.51 -8.71 0.50
C PRO A 142 15.18 -7.24 0.78
N TYR A 143 14.03 -6.96 1.41
CA TYR A 143 13.56 -5.59 1.62
C TYR A 143 13.98 -5.07 2.98
N ASN A 144 13.98 -3.74 3.14
CA ASN A 144 14.35 -3.11 4.39
C ASN A 144 13.37 -3.47 5.52
N ALA A 145 13.91 -3.51 6.73
CA ALA A 145 13.15 -3.77 7.94
C ALA A 145 13.70 -2.92 9.09
N PRO A 146 12.91 -2.67 10.15
CA PRO A 146 13.39 -2.03 11.35
C PRO A 146 14.63 -2.75 11.93
N ALA A 147 15.52 -2.00 12.57
CA ALA A 147 16.77 -2.54 13.12
C ALA A 147 16.59 -3.72 14.11
N ALA A 148 15.39 -3.83 14.69
CA ALA A 148 15.03 -4.97 15.53
C ALA A 148 14.90 -6.30 14.74
N PHE A 149 14.75 -6.23 13.41
CA PHE A 149 14.57 -7.38 12.52
C PHE A 149 15.61 -7.38 11.39
N PRO A 150 16.89 -7.63 11.71
CA PRO A 150 17.99 -7.50 10.75
C PRO A 150 17.93 -8.53 9.60
N GLY A 151 17.02 -9.49 9.66
CA GLY A 151 16.77 -10.44 8.57
C GLY A 151 16.11 -9.83 7.34
N GLY A 152 15.65 -8.59 7.44
CA GLY A 152 14.93 -7.91 6.38
C GLY A 152 13.41 -8.20 6.39
N ALA A 153 12.73 -7.77 5.33
CA ALA A 153 11.30 -7.97 5.15
C ALA A 153 10.98 -8.77 3.88
N GLN A 154 9.83 -9.42 3.87
CA GLN A 154 9.25 -10.08 2.70
C GLN A 154 8.08 -9.27 2.18
N ASN A 155 7.93 -9.20 0.84
CA ASN A 155 6.69 -8.78 0.23
C ASN A 155 5.72 -9.96 0.22
N VAL A 156 4.58 -9.80 0.89
CA VAL A 156 3.53 -10.83 1.00
C VAL A 156 2.29 -10.48 0.18
N ALA A 157 2.33 -9.42 -0.62
CA ALA A 157 1.32 -9.14 -1.63
C ALA A 157 1.49 -10.17 -2.76
N VAL A 158 0.65 -11.19 -2.77
CA VAL A 158 0.60 -12.21 -3.81
C VAL A 158 -0.72 -12.02 -4.54
N VAL A 159 -0.66 -11.83 -5.86
CA VAL A 159 -1.81 -11.66 -6.75
C VAL A 159 -1.95 -12.90 -7.62
#